data_6c1081edfb04551a9637c44679dd7b8a
#
_entry.id   6c1081edfb04551a9637c44679dd7b8a
#
_cell.length_a   1.000
_cell.length_b   1.000
_cell.length_c   1.000
_cell.angle_alpha   90.00
_cell.angle_beta   90.00
_cell.angle_gamma   90.00
#
_symmetry.space_group_name_H-M   'P 1'
#
loop_
_entity.id
_entity.type
_entity.pdbx_description
1 polymer ?
#
loop_
_entity_poly.entity_id
_entity_poly.type
_entity_poly.pdbx_seq_one_letter_code
_entity_poly.pdbx_strand_id
1 'polypeptide(L)'
;EQYGGYAKLGYDFSDQWKLWGDINVTHFNASNPGTIASPYIDNDSRITRGMASAALENHYERTSGALSFFYNWGRHKINDGYHPGEEPQASHFNSKDRMMGLSWYQSLTLFEGNRITAGFDYQHFGGESWYKVLATGEKQPQVDKQLDELAGYVDFRQNIGHWLSLDAGLRVDHHSH
;
A
#
# COMPACT_ATOMS: atom_id res chain seq x y z
N GLU A 1 -10.67 -16.97 12.77
CA GLU A 1 -9.25 -17.06 13.16
C GLU A 1 -8.45 -15.95 12.51
N GLN A 2 -7.47 -15.41 13.24
CA GLN A 2 -6.56 -14.40 12.70
C GLN A 2 -5.15 -14.68 13.20
N TYR A 3 -4.18 -14.59 12.32
CA TYR A 3 -2.76 -14.64 12.67
C TYR A 3 -1.96 -13.75 11.72
N GLY A 4 -0.83 -13.28 12.18
CA GLY A 4 0.05 -12.43 11.41
C GLY A 4 1.42 -12.33 12.04
N GLY A 5 2.32 -11.73 11.30
CA GLY A 5 3.69 -11.52 11.70
C GLY A 5 4.24 -10.21 11.17
N TYR A 6 5.14 -9.63 11.93
CA TYR A 6 5.86 -8.41 11.58
C TYR A 6 7.34 -8.59 11.85
N ALA A 7 8.17 -8.12 10.94
CA ALA A 7 9.60 -8.04 11.14
C ALA A 7 10.12 -6.71 10.59
N LYS A 8 11.08 -6.11 11.29
CA LYS A 8 11.79 -4.90 10.86
C LYS A 8 13.28 -5.07 11.10
N LEU A 9 14.08 -4.69 10.12
CA LEU A 9 15.53 -4.67 10.21
C LEU A 9 16.02 -3.29 9.78
N GLY A 10 17.12 -2.84 10.39
CA GLY A 10 17.82 -1.62 10.01
C GLY A 10 19.30 -1.83 10.11
N TYR A 11 20.05 -1.15 9.25
CA TYR A 11 21.49 -1.17 9.22
C TYR A 11 22.04 0.22 8.92
N ASP A 12 22.90 0.70 9.78
CA ASP A 12 23.62 1.96 9.60
C ASP A 12 24.96 1.65 8.91
N PHE A 13 25.11 2.04 7.63
CA PHE A 13 26.35 1.87 6.86
C PHE A 13 27.43 2.84 7.35
N SER A 14 27.00 4.02 7.78
CA SER A 14 27.82 5.08 8.35
C SER A 14 26.93 6.01 9.18
N ASP A 15 27.52 7.04 9.78
CA ASP A 15 26.76 8.09 10.48
C ASP A 15 25.80 8.86 9.54
N GLN A 16 26.05 8.78 8.24
CA GLN A 16 25.27 9.50 7.22
C GLN A 16 24.26 8.63 6.49
N TRP A 17 24.44 7.28 6.47
CA TRP A 17 23.64 6.40 5.63
C TRP A 17 23.01 5.27 6.44
N LYS A 18 21.70 5.14 6.30
CA LYS A 18 20.90 4.10 6.92
C LYS A 18 20.01 3.40 5.91
N LEU A 19 19.98 2.08 5.97
CA LEU A 19 19.02 1.22 5.28
C LEU A 19 18.11 0.59 6.32
N TRP A 20 16.82 0.61 6.06
CA TRP A 20 15.88 -0.19 6.84
C TRP A 20 14.83 -0.82 5.95
N GLY A 21 14.21 -1.88 6.43
CA GLY A 21 13.08 -2.51 5.76
C GLY A 21 12.22 -3.25 6.77
N ASP A 22 10.95 -3.38 6.41
CA ASP A 22 9.98 -4.13 7.20
C ASP A 22 9.06 -4.96 6.31
N ILE A 23 8.46 -5.95 6.93
CA ILE A 23 7.40 -6.77 6.34
C ILE A 23 6.34 -7.06 7.38
N ASN A 24 5.09 -6.93 6.98
CA ASN A 24 3.92 -7.31 7.77
C ASN A 24 3.03 -8.21 6.91
N VAL A 25 2.62 -9.34 7.45
CA VAL A 25 1.66 -10.24 6.80
C VAL A 25 0.59 -10.62 7.81
N THR A 26 -0.66 -10.51 7.40
CA THR A 26 -1.81 -10.90 8.20
C THR A 26 -2.72 -11.81 7.39
N HIS A 27 -3.13 -12.89 8.01
CA HIS A 27 -4.16 -13.77 7.48
C HIS A 27 -5.32 -13.84 8.47
N PHE A 28 -6.53 -13.75 7.95
CA PHE A 28 -7.73 -13.98 8.76
C PHE A 28 -8.78 -14.77 8.01
N ASN A 29 -9.53 -15.52 8.77
CA ASN A 29 -10.66 -16.31 8.37
C ASN A 29 -11.85 -15.86 9.20
N ALA A 30 -12.87 -15.34 8.55
CA ALA A 30 -14.07 -14.82 9.19
C ALA A 30 -15.30 -15.49 8.58
N SER A 31 -16.24 -15.87 9.43
CA SER A 31 -17.55 -16.37 9.04
C SER A 31 -18.61 -15.36 9.46
N ASN A 32 -19.60 -15.18 8.64
CA ASN A 32 -20.80 -14.41 9.00
C ASN A 32 -21.98 -15.37 9.14
N PRO A 33 -22.40 -15.71 10.35
CA PRO A 33 -23.52 -16.62 10.56
C PRO A 33 -24.89 -16.00 10.24
N GLY A 34 -24.93 -14.70 9.91
CA GLY A 34 -26.17 -13.97 9.73
C GLY A 34 -26.87 -13.67 11.07
N THR A 35 -28.17 -13.50 11.02
CA THR A 35 -29.01 -13.29 12.19
C THR A 35 -29.85 -14.53 12.50
N ILE A 36 -30.44 -14.59 13.70
CA ILE A 36 -31.35 -15.70 14.06
C ILE A 36 -32.51 -15.82 13.07
N ALA A 37 -33.03 -14.67 12.59
CA ALA A 37 -34.17 -14.63 11.65
C ALA A 37 -33.75 -14.91 10.20
N SER A 38 -32.46 -14.71 9.85
CA SER A 38 -31.89 -14.87 8.51
C SER A 38 -30.45 -15.41 8.63
N PRO A 39 -30.29 -16.67 9.01
CA PRO A 39 -28.97 -17.27 9.14
C PRO A 39 -28.34 -17.55 7.76
N TYR A 40 -27.00 -17.47 7.70
CA TYR A 40 -26.21 -17.94 6.56
C TYR A 40 -25.60 -19.31 6.84
N ILE A 41 -25.54 -20.11 5.81
CA ILE A 41 -24.83 -21.40 5.76
C ILE A 41 -23.58 -21.19 4.88
N ASP A 42 -22.42 -21.71 5.30
CA ASP A 42 -21.14 -21.67 4.57
C ASP A 42 -20.64 -20.27 4.16
N ASN A 43 -21.08 -19.22 4.85
CA ASN A 43 -20.51 -17.89 4.63
C ASN A 43 -19.14 -17.81 5.27
N ASP A 44 -18.07 -17.72 4.45
CA ASP A 44 -16.72 -17.55 4.93
C ASP A 44 -15.88 -16.64 4.02
N SER A 45 -14.98 -15.89 4.65
CA SER A 45 -14.03 -15.01 3.99
C SER A 45 -12.61 -15.34 4.47
N ARG A 46 -11.75 -15.69 3.51
CA ARG A 46 -10.33 -15.93 3.74
C ARG A 46 -9.52 -14.82 3.10
N ILE A 47 -8.88 -14.04 3.91
CA ILE A 47 -8.17 -12.85 3.45
C ILE A 47 -6.72 -12.93 3.94
N THR A 48 -5.80 -12.71 3.00
CA THR A 48 -4.38 -12.51 3.31
C THR A 48 -3.98 -11.14 2.79
N ARG A 49 -3.41 -10.33 3.68
CA ARG A 49 -2.81 -9.05 3.32
C ARG A 49 -1.37 -9.00 3.77
N GLY A 50 -0.55 -8.39 2.93
CA GLY A 50 0.84 -8.15 3.26
C GLY A 50 1.28 -6.77 2.83
N MET A 51 2.29 -6.29 3.50
CA MET A 51 2.99 -5.05 3.21
C MET A 51 4.48 -5.28 3.43
N ALA A 52 5.29 -4.82 2.51
CA ALA A 52 6.74 -4.74 2.67
C ALA A 52 7.18 -3.33 2.32
N SER A 53 8.14 -2.79 3.06
CA SER A 53 8.75 -1.50 2.75
C SER A 53 10.25 -1.53 3.00
N ALA A 54 10.97 -0.65 2.30
CA ALA A 54 12.39 -0.42 2.50
C ALA A 54 12.71 1.04 2.21
N ALA A 55 13.67 1.60 2.93
CA ALA A 55 14.18 2.93 2.66
C ALA A 55 15.68 3.02 2.88
N LEU A 56 16.33 3.70 1.95
CA LEU A 56 17.70 4.15 2.06
C LEU A 56 17.71 5.64 2.36
N GLU A 57 18.15 6.00 3.54
CA GLU A 57 18.17 7.37 4.05
C GLU A 57 19.58 7.91 4.04
N ASN A 58 19.72 9.20 3.76
CA ASN A 58 20.96 9.92 3.94
C ASN A 58 20.77 11.16 4.81
N HIS A 59 21.78 11.48 5.61
CA HIS A 59 21.79 12.64 6.47
C HIS A 59 23.19 13.24 6.58
N TYR A 60 23.35 14.44 6.03
CA TYR A 60 24.54 15.24 6.10
C TYR A 60 24.21 16.60 6.70
N GLU A 61 25.21 17.40 7.02
CA GLU A 61 25.06 18.70 7.65
C GLU A 61 24.07 19.63 6.91
N ARG A 62 24.14 19.65 5.57
CA ARG A 62 23.33 20.54 4.72
C ARG A 62 22.36 19.83 3.81
N THR A 63 22.36 18.53 3.77
CA THR A 63 21.47 17.79 2.89
C THR A 63 21.01 16.50 3.56
N SER A 64 19.75 16.17 3.34
CA SER A 64 19.16 14.91 3.80
C SER A 64 18.06 14.45 2.85
N GLY A 65 17.91 13.15 2.73
CA GLY A 65 16.89 12.60 1.84
C GLY A 65 16.67 11.12 2.05
N ALA A 66 15.76 10.57 1.29
CA ALA A 66 15.48 9.16 1.28
C ALA A 66 15.01 8.68 -0.09
N LEU A 67 15.37 7.44 -0.41
CA LEU A 67 14.76 6.64 -1.45
C LEU A 67 13.97 5.53 -0.77
N SER A 68 12.66 5.51 -0.95
CA SER A 68 11.74 4.58 -0.29
C SER A 68 11.00 3.74 -1.32
N PHE A 69 10.82 2.48 -1.01
CA PHE A 69 10.00 1.55 -1.77
C PHE A 69 8.98 0.90 -0.85
N PHE A 70 7.77 0.66 -1.37
CA PHE A 70 6.77 -0.16 -0.68
C PHE A 70 6.05 -1.08 -1.66
N TYR A 71 5.59 -2.21 -1.14
CA TYR A 71 4.75 -3.16 -1.85
C TYR A 71 3.66 -3.70 -0.93
N ASN A 72 2.40 -3.43 -1.30
CA ASN A 72 1.23 -3.96 -0.62
C ASN A 72 0.56 -4.98 -1.51
N TRP A 73 0.05 -6.08 -0.93
CA TRP A 73 -0.73 -7.07 -1.66
C TRP A 73 -1.87 -7.62 -0.83
N GLY A 74 -2.92 -8.02 -1.53
CA GLY A 74 -4.09 -8.66 -0.95
C GLY A 74 -4.52 -9.87 -1.77
N ARG A 75 -5.05 -10.87 -1.09
CA ARG A 75 -5.76 -12.01 -1.69
C ARG A 75 -7.01 -12.26 -0.89
N HIS A 76 -8.15 -12.27 -1.57
CA HIS A 76 -9.44 -12.53 -0.98
C HIS A 76 -10.06 -13.76 -1.64
N LYS A 77 -10.61 -14.62 -0.83
CA LYS A 77 -11.47 -15.73 -1.23
C LYS A 77 -12.73 -15.65 -0.39
N ILE A 78 -13.87 -15.43 -1.04
CA ILE A 78 -15.12 -15.17 -0.35
C ILE A 78 -16.15 -16.18 -0.83
N ASN A 79 -16.75 -16.88 0.10
CA ASN A 79 -17.97 -17.62 -0.07
C ASN A 79 -19.09 -16.79 0.58
N ASP A 80 -20.00 -16.28 -0.23
CA ASP A 80 -21.12 -15.46 0.26
C ASP A 80 -22.16 -16.25 1.06
N GLY A 81 -22.04 -17.59 1.02
CA GLY A 81 -22.97 -18.49 1.68
C GLY A 81 -24.32 -18.53 1.01
N TYR A 82 -25.29 -19.14 1.68
CA TYR A 82 -26.68 -19.26 1.23
C TYR A 82 -27.61 -19.34 2.45
N HIS A 83 -28.90 -19.07 2.25
CA HIS A 83 -29.88 -19.21 3.31
C HIS A 83 -30.45 -20.64 3.38
N PRO A 84 -30.98 -21.06 4.54
CA PRO A 84 -31.68 -22.35 4.65
C PRO A 84 -32.80 -22.49 3.61
N GLY A 85 -32.75 -23.57 2.84
CA GLY A 85 -33.70 -23.84 1.75
C GLY A 85 -33.29 -23.32 0.37
N GLU A 86 -32.18 -22.61 0.28
CA GLU A 86 -31.54 -22.23 -0.98
C GLU A 86 -30.47 -23.25 -1.39
N GLU A 87 -30.14 -23.27 -2.68
CA GLU A 87 -29.02 -24.06 -3.17
C GLU A 87 -27.68 -23.39 -2.81
N PRO A 88 -26.64 -24.19 -2.50
CA PRO A 88 -25.29 -23.66 -2.30
C PRO A 88 -24.78 -22.84 -3.49
N GLN A 89 -23.95 -21.84 -3.22
CA GLN A 89 -23.35 -21.02 -4.26
C GLN A 89 -22.55 -21.89 -5.25
N ALA A 90 -22.83 -21.75 -6.55
CA ALA A 90 -22.13 -22.47 -7.61
C ALA A 90 -20.70 -21.94 -7.85
N SER A 91 -20.38 -20.78 -7.35
CA SER A 91 -19.08 -20.12 -7.52
C SER A 91 -18.68 -19.29 -6.30
N HIS A 92 -17.38 -19.14 -6.09
CA HIS A 92 -16.83 -18.27 -5.06
C HIS A 92 -16.13 -17.09 -5.67
N PHE A 93 -16.28 -15.92 -5.03
CA PHE A 93 -15.56 -14.72 -5.40
C PHE A 93 -14.09 -14.80 -4.96
N ASN A 94 -13.21 -14.37 -5.88
CA ASN A 94 -11.79 -14.27 -5.62
C ASN A 94 -11.29 -12.93 -6.12
N SER A 95 -10.37 -12.31 -5.38
CA SER A 95 -9.65 -11.14 -5.86
C SER A 95 -8.20 -11.15 -5.43
N LYS A 96 -7.40 -10.42 -6.20
CA LYS A 96 -6.04 -10.04 -5.85
C LYS A 96 -5.87 -8.55 -6.12
N ASP A 97 -5.25 -7.87 -5.21
CA ASP A 97 -4.85 -6.49 -5.35
C ASP A 97 -3.37 -6.32 -5.04
N ARG A 98 -2.77 -5.33 -5.67
CA ARG A 98 -1.39 -4.93 -5.41
C ARG A 98 -1.25 -3.43 -5.57
N MET A 99 -0.39 -2.86 -4.78
CA MET A 99 0.03 -1.49 -4.86
C MET A 99 1.52 -1.43 -4.56
N MET A 100 2.30 -0.83 -5.44
CA MET A 100 3.72 -0.59 -5.18
C MET A 100 4.04 0.87 -5.44
N GLY A 101 5.02 1.38 -4.76
CA GLY A 101 5.49 2.74 -4.95
C GLY A 101 6.98 2.88 -4.72
N LEU A 102 7.52 3.84 -5.41
CA LEU A 102 8.88 4.33 -5.27
C LEU A 102 8.80 5.84 -5.02
N SER A 103 9.41 6.30 -3.93
CA SER A 103 9.44 7.70 -3.56
C SER A 103 10.87 8.12 -3.30
N TRP A 104 11.27 9.22 -3.87
CA TRP A 104 12.56 9.82 -3.59
C TRP A 104 12.41 11.30 -3.27
N TYR A 105 13.11 11.75 -2.25
CA TYR A 105 13.29 13.17 -2.02
C TYR A 105 14.69 13.50 -1.56
N GLN A 106 15.12 14.71 -1.82
CA GLN A 106 16.35 15.29 -1.30
C GLN A 106 16.11 16.73 -0.87
N SER A 107 16.48 17.03 0.35
CA SER A 107 16.45 18.38 0.93
C SER A 107 17.87 18.94 0.98
N LEU A 108 17.99 20.22 0.73
CA LEU A 108 19.26 20.97 0.74
C LEU A 108 19.07 22.30 1.47
N THR A 109 20.03 22.65 2.34
CA THR A 109 20.15 23.96 2.96
C THR A 109 21.26 24.74 2.26
N LEU A 110 20.92 25.78 1.50
CA LEU A 110 21.87 26.60 0.76
C LEU A 110 22.48 27.67 1.66
N PHE A 111 21.66 28.29 2.51
CA PHE A 111 22.07 29.33 3.45
C PHE A 111 21.19 29.26 4.71
N GLU A 112 21.51 30.06 5.73
CA GLU A 112 20.82 30.01 7.01
C GLU A 112 19.33 30.27 6.91
N GLY A 113 18.54 29.42 7.58
CA GLY A 113 17.09 29.48 7.58
C GLY A 113 16.42 28.97 6.31
N ASN A 114 17.19 28.57 5.29
CA ASN A 114 16.68 28.05 4.03
C ASN A 114 16.59 26.53 4.03
N ARG A 115 15.57 25.98 3.35
CA ARG A 115 15.48 24.57 2.99
C ARG A 115 14.75 24.43 1.65
N ILE A 116 15.37 23.75 0.72
CA ILE A 116 14.76 23.36 -0.55
C ILE A 116 14.63 21.84 -0.53
N THR A 117 13.46 21.35 -0.86
CA THR A 117 13.22 19.91 -1.01
C THR A 117 12.68 19.65 -2.41
N ALA A 118 13.27 18.71 -3.13
CA ALA A 118 12.76 18.21 -4.39
C ALA A 118 12.57 16.70 -4.30
N GLY A 119 11.57 16.18 -4.99
CA GLY A 119 11.32 14.76 -5.01
C GLY A 119 10.40 14.33 -6.11
N PHE A 120 10.29 13.01 -6.25
CA PHE A 120 9.32 12.38 -7.12
C PHE A 120 8.70 11.16 -6.43
N ASP A 121 7.47 10.84 -6.86
CA ASP A 121 6.74 9.66 -6.45
C ASP A 121 6.28 8.90 -7.69
N TYR A 122 6.41 7.59 -7.68
CA TYR A 122 5.79 6.68 -8.62
C TYR A 122 4.94 5.67 -7.86
N GLN A 123 3.71 5.44 -8.31
CA GLN A 123 2.83 4.44 -7.75
C GLN A 123 2.19 3.61 -8.86
N HIS A 124 2.09 2.32 -8.63
CA HIS A 124 1.38 1.38 -9.49
C HIS A 124 0.31 0.66 -8.67
N PHE A 125 -0.91 0.73 -9.16
CA PHE A 125 -2.06 0.04 -8.59
C PHE A 125 -2.51 -1.05 -9.55
N GLY A 126 -2.82 -2.22 -9.06
CA GLY A 126 -3.37 -3.28 -9.87
C GLY A 126 -4.31 -4.15 -9.08
N GLY A 127 -5.38 -4.59 -9.73
CA GLY A 127 -6.36 -5.49 -9.12
C GLY A 127 -7.09 -6.33 -10.16
N GLU A 128 -7.25 -7.61 -9.84
CA GLU A 128 -8.07 -8.54 -10.59
C GLU A 128 -9.11 -9.20 -9.68
N SER A 129 -10.30 -9.45 -10.21
CA SER A 129 -11.32 -10.23 -9.53
C SER A 129 -12.00 -11.19 -10.51
N TRP A 130 -12.43 -12.32 -9.97
CA TRP A 130 -13.11 -13.36 -10.75
C TRP A 130 -13.99 -14.21 -9.84
N TYR A 131 -15.00 -14.83 -10.43
CA TYR A 131 -15.67 -15.96 -9.84
C TYR A 131 -14.99 -17.26 -10.24
N LYS A 132 -14.81 -18.17 -9.29
CA LYS A 132 -14.34 -19.53 -9.53
C LYS A 132 -15.52 -20.48 -9.45
N VAL A 133 -15.91 -21.09 -10.59
CA VAL A 133 -16.95 -22.10 -10.65
C VAL A 133 -16.50 -23.36 -9.91
N LEU A 134 -17.27 -23.83 -8.94
CA LEU A 134 -16.87 -24.92 -8.06
C LEU A 134 -16.82 -26.27 -8.79
N ALA A 135 -17.78 -26.53 -9.69
CA ALA A 135 -17.88 -27.79 -10.41
C ALA A 135 -16.74 -28.01 -11.43
N THR A 136 -16.29 -26.97 -12.12
CA THR A 136 -15.30 -27.04 -13.18
C THR A 136 -13.94 -26.49 -12.82
N GLY A 137 -13.88 -25.64 -11.77
CA GLY A 137 -12.68 -24.86 -11.43
C GLY A 137 -12.40 -23.69 -12.38
N GLU A 138 -13.30 -23.42 -13.32
CA GLU A 138 -13.18 -22.35 -14.31
C GLU A 138 -13.17 -20.98 -13.64
N LYS A 139 -12.34 -20.08 -14.18
CA LYS A 139 -12.30 -18.67 -13.76
C LYS A 139 -13.16 -17.83 -14.68
N GLN A 140 -14.10 -17.09 -14.11
CA GLN A 140 -14.94 -16.11 -14.79
C GLN A 140 -14.47 -14.71 -14.40
N PRO A 141 -13.63 -14.05 -15.22
CA PRO A 141 -13.08 -12.73 -14.91
C PRO A 141 -14.20 -11.69 -14.76
N GLN A 142 -14.03 -10.77 -13.78
CA GLN A 142 -14.93 -9.65 -13.53
C GLN A 142 -14.24 -8.32 -13.76
N VAL A 143 -13.08 -8.14 -13.15
CA VAL A 143 -12.28 -6.92 -13.23
C VAL A 143 -10.82 -7.30 -13.38
N ASP A 144 -10.13 -6.60 -14.26
CA ASP A 144 -8.66 -6.53 -14.35
C ASP A 144 -8.30 -5.10 -14.73
N LYS A 145 -7.77 -4.35 -13.76
CA LYS A 145 -7.41 -2.94 -13.95
C LYS A 145 -6.05 -2.65 -13.34
N GLN A 146 -5.34 -1.76 -14.00
CA GLN A 146 -4.06 -1.23 -13.57
C GLN A 146 -4.04 0.27 -13.81
N LEU A 147 -3.33 0.99 -12.97
CA LEU A 147 -3.17 2.43 -13.02
C LEU A 147 -1.75 2.76 -12.56
N ASP A 148 -1.11 3.67 -13.27
CA ASP A 148 0.17 4.23 -12.90
C ASP A 148 0.00 5.72 -12.58
N GLU A 149 0.69 6.17 -11.54
CA GLU A 149 0.76 7.55 -11.13
C GLU A 149 2.22 7.96 -10.98
N LEU A 150 2.58 9.09 -11.56
CA LEU A 150 3.89 9.71 -11.45
C LEU A 150 3.72 11.15 -11.00
N ALA A 151 4.45 11.57 -9.98
CA ALA A 151 4.44 12.94 -9.50
C ALA A 151 5.85 13.46 -9.28
N GLY A 152 6.01 14.76 -9.50
CA GLY A 152 7.22 15.50 -9.16
C GLY A 152 6.88 16.73 -8.35
N TYR A 153 7.72 17.10 -7.40
CA TYR A 153 7.49 18.25 -6.56
C TYR A 153 8.78 18.97 -6.15
N VAL A 154 8.59 20.24 -5.84
CA VAL A 154 9.61 21.07 -5.19
C VAL A 154 8.95 21.91 -4.10
N ASP A 155 9.62 22.02 -2.99
CA ASP A 155 9.22 22.83 -1.84
C ASP A 155 10.37 23.75 -1.43
N PHE A 156 10.04 24.99 -1.12
CA PHE A 156 10.97 26.01 -0.66
C PHE A 156 10.49 26.56 0.67
N ARG A 157 11.35 26.48 1.68
CA ARG A 157 11.14 27.11 2.99
C ARG A 157 12.23 28.11 3.28
N GLN A 158 11.84 29.26 3.82
CA GLN A 158 12.75 30.29 4.33
C GLN A 158 12.27 30.80 5.69
N ASN A 159 13.11 30.64 6.70
CA ASN A 159 12.95 31.28 7.99
C ASN A 159 13.69 32.64 7.99
N ILE A 160 13.00 33.70 8.37
CA ILE A 160 13.54 35.06 8.50
C ILE A 160 13.57 35.41 9.97
N GLY A 161 14.75 35.26 10.57
CA GLY A 161 14.90 35.38 12.02
C GLY A 161 14.05 34.30 12.72
N HIS A 162 13.50 34.67 13.88
CA HIS A 162 12.69 33.76 14.70
C HIS A 162 11.17 34.07 14.65
N TRP A 163 10.75 35.01 13.80
CA TRP A 163 9.40 35.56 13.80
C TRP A 163 8.61 35.30 12.52
N LEU A 164 9.27 34.93 11.41
CA LEU A 164 8.59 34.66 10.13
C LEU A 164 9.14 33.41 9.45
N SER A 165 8.26 32.54 8.98
CA SER A 165 8.56 31.44 8.10
C SER A 165 7.71 31.55 6.84
N LEU A 166 8.35 31.44 5.70
CA LEU A 166 7.71 31.40 4.38
C LEU A 166 7.89 30.01 3.79
N ASP A 167 6.79 29.42 3.33
CA ASP A 167 6.78 28.14 2.63
C ASP A 167 6.08 28.32 1.29
N ALA A 168 6.67 27.75 0.23
CA ALA A 168 6.07 27.69 -1.09
C ALA A 168 6.42 26.37 -1.76
N GLY A 169 5.43 25.69 -2.33
CA GLY A 169 5.60 24.39 -2.97
C GLY A 169 4.83 24.31 -4.28
N LEU A 170 5.34 23.45 -5.17
CA LEU A 170 4.70 23.07 -6.41
C LEU A 170 4.77 21.56 -6.55
N ARG A 171 3.64 20.93 -6.92
CA ARG A 171 3.55 19.51 -7.25
C ARG A 171 2.80 19.35 -8.58
N VAL A 172 3.28 18.44 -9.40
CA VAL A 172 2.63 18.06 -10.66
C VAL A 172 2.45 16.54 -10.65
N ASP A 173 1.23 16.10 -10.91
CA ASP A 173 0.83 14.70 -10.93
C ASP A 173 0.36 14.32 -12.34
N HIS A 174 0.73 13.10 -12.76
CA HIS A 174 0.29 12.50 -14.02
C HIS A 174 -0.24 11.08 -13.74
N HIS A 175 -1.44 10.80 -14.23
CA HIS A 175 -2.10 9.51 -14.10
C HIS A 175 -2.25 8.86 -15.48
N SER A 176 -1.95 7.56 -15.59
CA SER A 176 -2.33 6.76 -16.77
C SER A 176 -3.82 6.40 -16.68
N HIS A 177 -4.51 6.45 -17.79
CA HIS A 177 -5.92 6.04 -17.93
C HIS A 177 -6.00 4.70 -18.67
#